data_d8f41a6d0f951e173409a4c3faad23e7
#
_entry.id   d8f41a6d0f951e173409a4c3faad23e7
#
_cell.length_a   1.000
_cell.length_b   1.000
_cell.length_c   1.000
_cell.angle_alpha   90.00
_cell.angle_beta   90.00
_cell.angle_gamma   90.00
#
_symmetry.space_group_name_H-M   'P 1'
#
loop_
_entity.id
_entity.type
_entity.pdbx_description
1 polymer ?
#
loop_
_entity_poly.entity_id
_entity_poly.type
_entity_poly.pdbx_seq_one_letter_code
_entity_poly.pdbx_strand_id
1 'polypeptide(L)'
;MTTIAGSQAFIGFIYLVASGLFILALKWMNAPPTARRGILAGEIGMVLAIGGTILDLAARGKLDNFAVDYVWIFAALGIGAAIGVPLGLVQMTAVPQRTALSHAFGAFCVTLVGTAEYYLGVNGSGITPFKMSVLCCEVILGGLTVTGSLMAAGKLQEVLPQRPITYKGQNFVNL
;
A
#
# COMPACT_ATOMS: atom_id res chain seq x y z
N MET A 1 -12.35 14.68 -28.74
CA MET A 1 -11.99 13.25 -28.51
C MET A 1 -10.48 13.01 -28.52
N THR A 2 -9.70 13.65 -29.36
CA THR A 2 -8.22 13.48 -29.46
C THR A 2 -7.42 13.93 -28.24
N THR A 3 -7.84 14.98 -27.55
CA THR A 3 -7.17 15.49 -26.32
C THR A 3 -7.30 14.55 -25.13
N ILE A 4 -8.44 13.89 -24.95
CA ILE A 4 -8.66 12.94 -23.84
C ILE A 4 -7.85 11.65 -24.07
N ALA A 5 -7.76 11.17 -25.32
CA ALA A 5 -6.94 10.01 -25.64
C ALA A 5 -5.44 10.29 -25.43
N GLY A 6 -4.97 11.49 -25.75
CA GLY A 6 -3.59 11.91 -25.50
C GLY A 6 -3.25 11.99 -24.00
N SER A 7 -4.16 12.52 -23.17
CA SER A 7 -3.95 12.59 -21.73
C SER A 7 -3.93 11.19 -21.07
N GLN A 8 -4.77 10.27 -21.50
CA GLN A 8 -4.80 8.89 -21.02
C GLN A 8 -3.53 8.11 -21.40
N ALA A 9 -3.01 8.31 -22.63
CA ALA A 9 -1.76 7.71 -23.06
C ALA A 9 -0.56 8.23 -22.24
N PHE A 10 -0.54 9.53 -21.96
CA PHE A 10 0.50 10.16 -21.13
C PHE A 10 0.47 9.64 -19.68
N ILE A 11 -0.70 9.54 -19.07
CA ILE A 11 -0.88 8.99 -17.73
C ILE A 11 -0.45 7.51 -17.69
N GLY A 12 -0.83 6.73 -18.70
CA GLY A 12 -0.38 5.34 -18.85
C GLY A 12 1.15 5.22 -18.94
N PHE A 13 1.80 6.15 -19.63
CA PHE A 13 3.26 6.21 -19.68
C PHE A 13 3.89 6.53 -18.32
N ILE A 14 3.30 7.45 -17.55
CA ILE A 14 3.75 7.76 -16.17
C ILE A 14 3.69 6.50 -15.30
N TYR A 15 2.58 5.75 -15.35
CA TYR A 15 2.45 4.51 -14.57
C TYR A 15 3.44 3.42 -15.02
N LEU A 16 3.70 3.32 -16.31
CA LEU A 16 4.71 2.39 -16.83
C LEU A 16 6.12 2.74 -16.30
N VAL A 17 6.48 4.01 -16.33
CA VAL A 17 7.77 4.49 -15.78
C VAL A 17 7.84 4.26 -14.28
N ALA A 18 6.79 4.58 -13.53
CA ALA A 18 6.71 4.32 -12.09
C ALA A 18 6.89 2.85 -11.75
N SER A 19 6.21 1.96 -12.48
CA SER A 19 6.35 0.51 -12.32
C SER A 19 7.76 0.02 -12.61
N GLY A 20 8.39 0.52 -13.67
CA GLY A 20 9.79 0.23 -13.99
C GLY A 20 10.75 0.68 -12.89
N LEU A 21 10.53 1.87 -12.33
CA LEU A 21 11.31 2.39 -11.21
C LEU A 21 11.15 1.54 -9.94
N PHE A 22 9.95 1.04 -9.62
CA PHE A 22 9.74 0.13 -8.50
C PHE A 22 10.50 -1.19 -8.68
N ILE A 23 10.49 -1.76 -9.88
CA ILE A 23 11.26 -2.99 -10.17
C ILE A 23 12.77 -2.74 -10.01
N LEU A 24 13.27 -1.62 -10.54
CA LEU A 24 14.67 -1.22 -10.40
C LEU A 24 15.03 -0.91 -8.94
N ALA A 25 14.12 -0.30 -8.18
CA ALA A 25 14.30 -0.04 -6.76
C ALA A 25 14.56 -1.33 -6.00
N LEU A 26 13.72 -2.36 -6.19
CA LEU A 26 13.91 -3.67 -5.56
C LEU A 26 15.25 -4.31 -5.96
N LYS A 27 15.61 -4.24 -7.24
CA LYS A 27 16.89 -4.77 -7.72
C LYS A 27 18.08 -4.07 -7.07
N TRP A 28 18.08 -2.74 -7.01
CA TRP A 28 19.20 -1.97 -6.48
C TRP A 28 19.28 -1.98 -4.95
N MET A 29 18.16 -2.14 -4.26
CA MET A 29 18.12 -2.29 -2.80
C MET A 29 18.70 -3.62 -2.32
N ASN A 30 18.81 -4.61 -3.19
CA ASN A 30 19.33 -5.94 -2.84
C ASN A 30 20.85 -5.97 -2.57
N ALA A 31 21.60 -4.95 -2.97
CA ALA A 31 23.04 -4.87 -2.78
C ALA A 31 23.43 -3.56 -2.06
N PRO A 32 24.25 -3.61 -0.98
CA PRO A 32 24.62 -2.43 -0.19
C PRO A 32 25.19 -1.25 -1.01
N PRO A 33 26.05 -1.46 -2.03
CA PRO A 33 26.61 -0.34 -2.81
C PRO A 33 25.57 0.42 -3.63
N THR A 34 24.48 -0.23 -4.02
CA THR A 34 23.43 0.34 -4.87
C THR A 34 22.15 0.69 -4.12
N ALA A 35 22.06 0.33 -2.83
CA ALA A 35 20.84 0.49 -2.02
C ALA A 35 20.31 1.93 -2.02
N ARG A 36 21.17 2.95 -1.93
CA ARG A 36 20.78 4.36 -1.98
C ARG A 36 20.11 4.73 -3.30
N ARG A 37 20.60 4.20 -4.43
CA ARG A 37 19.97 4.40 -5.75
C ARG A 37 18.60 3.73 -5.82
N GLY A 38 18.47 2.55 -5.20
CA GLY A 38 17.21 1.85 -5.09
C GLY A 38 16.16 2.64 -4.31
N ILE A 39 16.55 3.23 -3.18
CA ILE A 39 15.66 4.08 -2.37
C ILE A 39 15.18 5.28 -3.21
N LEU A 40 16.09 6.01 -3.85
CA LEU A 40 15.73 7.15 -4.70
C LEU A 40 14.82 6.76 -5.87
N ALA A 41 15.07 5.62 -6.50
CA ALA A 41 14.20 5.12 -7.58
C ALA A 41 12.78 4.81 -7.07
N GLY A 42 12.67 4.20 -5.88
CA GLY A 42 11.38 3.95 -5.24
C GLY A 42 10.63 5.24 -4.87
N GLU A 43 11.32 6.22 -4.33
CA GLU A 43 10.75 7.54 -4.00
C GLU A 43 10.23 8.27 -5.24
N ILE A 44 11.03 8.31 -6.31
CA ILE A 44 10.63 8.92 -7.59
C ILE A 44 9.45 8.16 -8.18
N GLY A 45 9.48 6.82 -8.17
CA GLY A 45 8.37 5.98 -8.62
C GLY A 45 7.07 6.28 -7.87
N MET A 46 7.15 6.46 -6.55
CA MET A 46 5.98 6.80 -5.71
C MET A 46 5.42 8.18 -6.06
N VAL A 47 6.28 9.20 -6.20
CA VAL A 47 5.85 10.56 -6.58
C VAL A 47 5.19 10.55 -7.95
N LEU A 48 5.74 9.81 -8.92
CA LEU A 48 5.14 9.66 -10.25
C LEU A 48 3.79 8.94 -10.19
N ALA A 49 3.67 7.88 -9.40
CA ALA A 49 2.41 7.14 -9.25
C ALA A 49 1.31 8.02 -8.64
N ILE A 50 1.61 8.73 -7.55
CA ILE A 50 0.67 9.65 -6.89
C ILE A 50 0.30 10.79 -7.83
N GLY A 51 1.28 11.43 -8.46
CA GLY A 51 1.05 12.52 -9.43
C GLY A 51 0.22 12.06 -10.62
N GLY A 52 0.51 10.87 -11.16
CA GLY A 52 -0.28 10.25 -12.22
C GLY A 52 -1.73 10.00 -11.82
N THR A 53 -1.97 9.55 -10.59
CA THR A 53 -3.33 9.33 -10.08
C THR A 53 -4.11 10.64 -9.94
N ILE A 54 -3.48 11.69 -9.42
CA ILE A 54 -4.11 13.03 -9.32
C ILE A 54 -4.44 13.57 -10.72
N LEU A 55 -3.53 13.41 -11.68
CA LEU A 55 -3.76 13.82 -13.06
C LEU A 55 -4.88 13.02 -13.73
N ASP A 56 -4.97 11.70 -13.47
CA ASP A 56 -6.03 10.85 -14.01
C ASP A 56 -7.40 11.25 -13.46
N LEU A 57 -7.50 11.51 -12.17
CA LEU A 57 -8.73 11.99 -11.53
C LEU A 57 -9.17 13.35 -12.12
N ALA A 58 -8.23 14.27 -12.30
CA ALA A 58 -8.49 15.57 -12.92
C ALA A 58 -8.94 15.43 -14.38
N ALA A 59 -8.26 14.58 -15.17
CA ALA A 59 -8.56 14.39 -16.59
C ALA A 59 -9.93 13.71 -16.84
N ARG A 60 -10.40 12.89 -15.91
CA ARG A 60 -11.72 12.21 -16.03
C ARG A 60 -12.88 13.06 -15.58
N GLY A 61 -12.67 14.30 -15.13
CA GLY A 61 -13.75 15.18 -14.62
C GLY A 61 -14.51 14.60 -13.42
N LYS A 62 -13.93 13.60 -12.73
CA LYS A 62 -14.52 13.00 -11.52
C LYS A 62 -14.41 13.91 -10.28
N LEU A 63 -13.86 15.10 -10.46
CA LEU A 63 -13.65 16.11 -9.44
C LEU A 63 -14.67 17.23 -9.56
N ASP A 64 -15.95 16.89 -9.74
CA ASP A 64 -17.03 17.86 -9.81
C ASP A 64 -17.17 18.66 -8.50
N ASN A 65 -16.72 18.08 -7.39
CA ASN A 65 -16.58 18.74 -6.08
C ASN A 65 -15.09 18.85 -5.69
N PHE A 66 -14.34 19.61 -6.46
CA PHE A 66 -12.91 19.86 -6.27
C PHE A 66 -12.49 20.05 -4.79
N ALA A 67 -13.26 20.84 -4.06
CA ALA A 67 -12.97 21.15 -2.66
C ALA A 67 -13.09 19.92 -1.72
N VAL A 68 -14.03 19.00 -1.98
CA VAL A 68 -14.27 17.85 -1.10
C VAL A 68 -13.32 16.69 -1.41
N ASP A 69 -13.12 16.36 -2.69
CA ASP A 69 -12.34 15.20 -3.08
C ASP A 69 -10.84 15.39 -2.82
N TYR A 70 -10.31 16.57 -3.14
CA TYR A 70 -8.91 16.87 -2.83
C TYR A 70 -8.64 17.03 -1.34
N VAL A 71 -9.56 17.57 -0.56
CA VAL A 71 -9.40 17.70 0.90
C VAL A 71 -9.18 16.31 1.52
N TRP A 72 -9.93 15.30 1.12
CA TRP A 72 -9.74 13.94 1.64
C TRP A 72 -8.41 13.32 1.21
N ILE A 73 -7.98 13.54 -0.03
CA ILE A 73 -6.67 13.06 -0.51
C ILE A 73 -5.53 13.71 0.27
N PHE A 74 -5.55 15.05 0.42
CA PHE A 74 -4.50 15.75 1.16
C PHE A 74 -4.55 15.47 2.66
N ALA A 75 -5.73 15.30 3.25
CA ALA A 75 -5.87 14.89 4.65
C ALA A 75 -5.27 13.49 4.86
N ALA A 76 -5.60 12.53 4.01
CA ALA A 76 -5.02 11.18 4.07
C ALA A 76 -3.50 11.19 3.88
N LEU A 77 -3.00 11.97 2.92
CA LEU A 77 -1.57 12.15 2.69
C LEU A 77 -0.88 12.78 3.91
N GLY A 78 -1.49 13.79 4.52
CA GLY A 78 -0.99 14.44 5.73
C GLY A 78 -0.91 13.49 6.92
N ILE A 79 -1.96 12.70 7.16
CA ILE A 79 -1.99 11.67 8.21
C ILE A 79 -0.93 10.60 7.92
N GLY A 80 -0.84 10.13 6.67
CA GLY A 80 0.15 9.17 6.24
C GLY A 80 1.58 9.68 6.44
N ALA A 81 1.84 10.94 6.11
CA ALA A 81 3.14 11.57 6.33
C ALA A 81 3.46 11.73 7.82
N ALA A 82 2.48 12.13 8.64
CA ALA A 82 2.64 12.27 10.09
C ALA A 82 3.04 10.95 10.79
N ILE A 83 2.59 9.82 10.26
CA ILE A 83 2.95 8.48 10.74
C ILE A 83 4.25 7.99 10.07
N GLY A 84 4.37 8.18 8.76
CA GLY A 84 5.47 7.63 7.97
C GLY A 84 6.81 8.32 8.22
N VAL A 85 6.83 9.64 8.42
CA VAL A 85 8.08 10.38 8.66
C VAL A 85 8.76 9.91 9.95
N PRO A 86 8.11 9.84 11.12
CA PRO A 86 8.73 9.30 12.33
C PRO A 86 9.21 7.85 12.15
N LEU A 87 8.42 7.00 11.49
CA LEU A 87 8.81 5.64 11.16
C LEU A 87 10.06 5.57 10.26
N GLY A 88 10.21 6.53 9.35
CA GLY A 88 11.39 6.64 8.47
C GLY A 88 12.67 7.06 9.21
N LEU A 89 12.54 7.83 10.29
CA LEU A 89 13.65 8.39 11.07
C LEU A 89 14.16 7.47 12.22
N VAL A 90 13.58 6.28 12.34
CA VAL A 90 13.95 5.32 13.40
C VAL A 90 15.39 4.82 13.21
N GLN A 91 16.09 4.60 14.34
CA GLN A 91 17.47 4.12 14.36
C GLN A 91 17.64 2.77 13.65
N MET A 92 18.85 2.51 13.15
CA MET A 92 19.18 1.27 12.41
C MET A 92 18.92 -0.01 13.23
N THR A 93 19.05 0.04 14.54
CA THR A 93 18.78 -1.09 15.44
C THR A 93 17.30 -1.49 15.47
N ALA A 94 16.39 -0.57 15.15
CA ALA A 94 14.94 -0.79 15.12
C ALA A 94 14.37 -1.02 13.70
N VAL A 95 15.23 -1.28 12.70
CA VAL A 95 14.79 -1.56 11.32
C VAL A 95 13.83 -2.75 11.22
N PRO A 96 14.03 -3.89 11.93
CA PRO A 96 13.08 -5.00 11.86
C PRO A 96 11.68 -4.62 12.35
N GLN A 97 11.58 -3.87 13.47
CA GLN A 97 10.30 -3.39 13.99
C GLN A 97 9.62 -2.42 13.01
N ARG A 98 10.38 -1.47 12.45
CA ARG A 98 9.90 -0.54 11.44
C ARG A 98 9.36 -1.27 10.21
N THR A 99 10.08 -2.26 9.73
CA THR A 99 9.68 -3.05 8.56
C THR A 99 8.37 -3.80 8.83
N ALA A 100 8.25 -4.43 9.99
CA ALA A 100 7.01 -5.09 10.39
C ALA A 100 5.82 -4.12 10.46
N LEU A 101 6.00 -2.94 11.04
CA LEU A 101 4.96 -1.89 11.08
C LEU A 101 4.60 -1.39 9.68
N SER A 102 5.58 -1.17 8.80
CA SER A 102 5.32 -0.76 7.41
C SER A 102 4.50 -1.78 6.65
N HIS A 103 4.77 -3.09 6.84
CA HIS A 103 3.96 -4.17 6.27
C HIS A 103 2.54 -4.18 6.84
N ALA A 104 2.37 -3.94 8.14
CA ALA A 104 1.06 -3.86 8.76
C ALA A 104 0.22 -2.71 8.16
N PHE A 105 0.81 -1.51 8.02
CA PHE A 105 0.11 -0.38 7.41
C PHE A 105 -0.19 -0.59 5.93
N GLY A 106 0.74 -1.16 5.16
CA GLY A 106 0.51 -1.51 3.75
C GLY A 106 -0.65 -2.51 3.58
N ALA A 107 -0.66 -3.57 4.40
CA ALA A 107 -1.73 -4.56 4.39
C ALA A 107 -3.08 -3.97 4.85
N PHE A 108 -3.06 -3.03 5.80
CA PHE A 108 -4.24 -2.31 6.24
C PHE A 108 -4.85 -1.47 5.09
N CYS A 109 -4.01 -0.77 4.32
CA CYS A 109 -4.46 -0.05 3.12
C CYS A 109 -5.14 -1.00 2.12
N VAL A 110 -4.54 -2.16 1.85
CA VAL A 110 -5.12 -3.17 0.93
C VAL A 110 -6.49 -3.64 1.43
N THR A 111 -6.60 -3.95 2.73
CA THR A 111 -7.89 -4.36 3.35
C THR A 111 -8.96 -3.27 3.21
N LEU A 112 -8.59 -2.00 3.41
CA LEU A 112 -9.52 -0.89 3.27
C LEU A 112 -9.95 -0.69 1.81
N VAL A 113 -9.02 -0.79 0.85
CA VAL A 113 -9.32 -0.67 -0.59
C VAL A 113 -10.25 -1.80 -1.02
N GLY A 114 -9.97 -3.05 -0.67
CA GLY A 114 -10.83 -4.19 -0.98
C GLY A 114 -12.24 -4.04 -0.39
N THR A 115 -12.33 -3.53 0.83
CA THR A 115 -13.62 -3.25 1.48
C THR A 115 -14.38 -2.12 0.76
N ALA A 116 -13.71 -1.04 0.39
CA ALA A 116 -14.31 0.08 -0.34
C ALA A 116 -14.79 -0.36 -1.72
N GLU A 117 -14.00 -1.12 -2.46
CA GLU A 117 -14.35 -1.69 -3.77
C GLU A 117 -15.57 -2.63 -3.69
N TYR A 118 -15.67 -3.40 -2.61
CA TYR A 118 -16.85 -4.24 -2.36
C TYR A 118 -18.10 -3.37 -2.21
N TYR A 119 -18.04 -2.35 -1.34
CA TYR A 119 -19.18 -1.45 -1.09
C TYR A 119 -19.64 -0.72 -2.36
N LEU A 120 -18.69 -0.18 -3.13
CA LEU A 120 -18.97 0.52 -4.38
C LEU A 120 -19.56 -0.44 -5.42
N GLY A 121 -19.06 -1.66 -5.48
CA GLY A 121 -19.54 -2.66 -6.43
C GLY A 121 -20.95 -3.16 -6.12
N VAL A 122 -21.27 -3.41 -4.84
CA VAL A 122 -22.60 -3.88 -4.41
C VAL A 122 -23.66 -2.81 -4.63
N ASN A 123 -23.35 -1.54 -4.35
CA ASN A 123 -24.29 -0.43 -4.48
C ASN A 123 -24.35 0.18 -5.90
N GLY A 124 -23.48 -0.27 -6.81
CA GLY A 124 -23.37 0.26 -8.18
C GLY A 124 -23.75 -0.74 -9.25
N SER A 125 -22.81 -1.02 -10.15
CA SER A 125 -23.01 -1.86 -11.36
C SER A 125 -23.09 -3.37 -11.11
N GLY A 126 -22.99 -3.79 -9.85
CA GLY A 126 -22.89 -5.20 -9.46
C GLY A 126 -21.44 -5.72 -9.46
N ILE A 127 -21.23 -6.85 -8.81
CA ILE A 127 -19.93 -7.51 -8.71
C ILE A 127 -19.99 -8.85 -9.43
N THR A 128 -19.06 -9.11 -10.35
CA THR A 128 -18.93 -10.43 -10.96
C THR A 128 -18.43 -11.44 -9.93
N PRO A 129 -18.79 -12.73 -10.02
CA PRO A 129 -18.32 -13.76 -9.08
C PRO A 129 -16.79 -13.82 -8.98
N PHE A 130 -16.10 -13.62 -10.09
CA PHE A 130 -14.63 -13.55 -10.11
C PHE A 130 -14.10 -12.36 -9.30
N LYS A 131 -14.63 -11.15 -9.54
CA LYS A 131 -14.24 -9.95 -8.77
C LYS A 131 -14.53 -10.14 -7.28
N MET A 132 -15.67 -10.74 -6.93
CA MET A 132 -16.02 -11.04 -5.54
C MET A 132 -14.97 -11.95 -4.89
N SER A 133 -14.56 -13.03 -5.55
CA SER A 133 -13.55 -13.96 -5.04
C SER A 133 -12.22 -13.26 -4.80
N VAL A 134 -11.79 -12.40 -5.72
CA VAL A 134 -10.54 -11.62 -5.59
C VAL A 134 -10.63 -10.67 -4.40
N LEU A 135 -11.72 -9.92 -4.26
CA LEU A 135 -11.92 -9.00 -3.12
C LEU A 135 -11.96 -9.73 -1.77
N CYS A 136 -12.60 -10.90 -1.70
CA CYS A 136 -12.58 -11.72 -0.50
C CYS A 136 -11.16 -12.17 -0.14
N CYS A 137 -10.38 -12.66 -1.10
CA CYS A 137 -8.99 -13.02 -0.89
C CYS A 137 -8.16 -11.81 -0.44
N GLU A 138 -8.34 -10.66 -1.06
CA GLU A 138 -7.65 -9.41 -0.73
C GLU A 138 -7.90 -9.01 0.73
N VAL A 139 -9.16 -8.99 1.16
CA VAL A 139 -9.52 -8.59 2.54
C VAL A 139 -9.01 -9.61 3.56
N ILE A 140 -9.13 -10.92 3.28
CA ILE A 140 -8.66 -11.97 4.19
C ILE A 140 -7.14 -11.94 4.32
N LEU A 141 -6.40 -11.93 3.22
CA LEU A 141 -4.95 -11.91 3.22
C LEU A 141 -4.40 -10.60 3.80
N GLY A 142 -5.05 -9.48 3.50
CA GLY A 142 -4.75 -8.18 4.10
C GLY A 142 -4.90 -8.22 5.62
N GLY A 143 -6.03 -8.69 6.13
CA GLY A 143 -6.29 -8.83 7.57
C GLY A 143 -5.30 -9.76 8.28
N LEU A 144 -4.98 -10.90 7.69
CA LEU A 144 -3.95 -11.82 8.20
C LEU A 144 -2.58 -11.16 8.27
N THR A 145 -2.21 -10.41 7.21
CA THR A 145 -0.92 -9.71 7.16
C THR A 145 -0.85 -8.59 8.19
N VAL A 146 -1.93 -7.83 8.39
CA VAL A 146 -2.00 -6.80 9.45
C VAL A 146 -1.74 -7.43 10.81
N THR A 147 -2.51 -8.44 11.18
CA THR A 147 -2.40 -9.07 12.51
C THR A 147 -1.04 -9.74 12.72
N GLY A 148 -0.55 -10.49 11.74
CA GLY A 148 0.75 -11.14 11.80
C GLY A 148 1.91 -10.14 11.92
N SER A 149 1.86 -9.04 11.16
CA SER A 149 2.89 -8.00 11.19
C SER A 149 2.87 -7.19 12.49
N LEU A 150 1.69 -6.90 13.05
CA LEU A 150 1.57 -6.26 14.37
C LEU A 150 2.07 -7.15 15.49
N MET A 151 1.78 -8.46 15.45
CA MET A 151 2.35 -9.42 16.39
C MET A 151 3.87 -9.51 16.28
N ALA A 152 4.42 -9.51 15.07
CA ALA A 152 5.86 -9.51 14.85
C ALA A 152 6.49 -8.23 15.42
N ALA A 153 5.92 -7.06 15.13
CA ALA A 153 6.38 -5.78 15.69
C ALA A 153 6.32 -5.77 17.21
N GLY A 154 5.23 -6.25 17.82
CA GLY A 154 5.06 -6.32 19.26
C GLY A 154 6.05 -7.25 19.96
N LYS A 155 6.41 -8.38 19.32
CA LYS A 155 7.47 -9.28 19.80
C LYS A 155 8.85 -8.64 19.71
N LEU A 156 9.14 -7.98 18.57
CA LEU A 156 10.43 -7.30 18.38
C LEU A 156 10.62 -6.10 19.31
N GLN A 157 9.52 -5.47 19.75
CA GLN A 157 9.54 -4.39 20.74
C GLN A 157 9.45 -4.88 22.19
N GLU A 158 9.47 -6.21 22.40
CA GLU A 158 9.34 -6.84 23.74
C GLU A 158 8.03 -6.50 24.48
N VAL A 159 7.06 -5.92 23.79
CA VAL A 159 5.71 -5.68 24.34
C VAL A 159 4.94 -6.99 24.50
N LEU A 160 5.22 -7.95 23.60
CA LEU A 160 4.65 -9.29 23.64
C LEU A 160 5.71 -10.32 24.07
N PRO A 161 5.32 -11.38 24.82
CA PRO A 161 6.23 -12.44 25.21
C PRO A 161 6.92 -13.06 23.98
N GLN A 162 8.25 -13.15 24.02
CA GLN A 162 9.01 -13.75 22.90
C GLN A 162 8.88 -15.27 22.83
N ARG A 163 8.41 -15.90 23.92
CA ARG A 163 8.22 -17.35 23.96
C ARG A 163 7.14 -17.78 22.95
N PRO A 164 7.35 -18.92 22.25
CA PRO A 164 6.32 -19.48 21.38
C PRO A 164 5.05 -19.78 22.20
N ILE A 165 3.91 -19.33 21.71
CA ILE A 165 2.60 -19.71 22.28
C ILE A 165 2.27 -21.07 21.70
N THR A 166 2.45 -22.12 22.51
CA THR A 166 2.13 -23.49 22.11
C THR A 166 0.88 -23.98 22.83
N TYR A 167 0.02 -24.66 22.10
CA TYR A 167 -1.21 -25.26 22.65
C TYR A 167 -1.44 -26.67 22.10
N LYS A 168 -2.19 -27.49 22.83
CA LYS A 168 -2.51 -28.85 22.40
C LYS A 168 -3.32 -28.84 21.12
N GLY A 169 -2.85 -29.55 20.10
CA GLY A 169 -3.51 -29.63 18.80
C GLY A 169 -3.09 -28.53 17.79
N GLN A 170 -2.08 -27.71 18.11
CA GLN A 170 -1.61 -26.64 17.18
C GLN A 170 -1.23 -27.17 15.79
N ASN A 171 -0.67 -28.39 15.70
CA ASN A 171 -0.28 -28.98 14.42
C ASN A 171 -1.50 -29.24 13.51
N PHE A 172 -2.66 -29.53 14.11
CA PHE A 172 -3.90 -29.70 13.36
C PHE A 172 -4.51 -28.38 12.89
N VAL A 173 -4.32 -27.32 13.68
CA VAL A 173 -4.83 -25.97 13.34
C VAL A 173 -3.93 -25.25 12.33
N ASN A 174 -2.65 -25.59 12.28
CA ASN A 174 -1.67 -24.98 11.39
C ASN A 174 -1.54 -25.70 10.03
N LEU A 175 -2.30 -26.78 9.80
CA LEU A 175 -2.45 -27.47 8.52
C LEU A 175 -3.52 -26.81 7.65
#